data_fc921db3c6fdf18dbff76e91915b239d
#
_entry.id   fc921db3c6fdf18dbff76e91915b239d
#
_cell.length_a   1.000
_cell.length_b   1.000
_cell.length_c   1.000
_cell.angle_alpha   90.00
_cell.angle_beta   90.00
_cell.angle_gamma   90.00
#
_symmetry.space_group_name_H-M   'P 1'
#
loop_
_entity.id
_entity.type
_entity.pdbx_description
1 polymer ?
#
loop_
_entity_poly.entity_id
_entity_poly.type
_entity_poly.pdbx_seq_one_letter_code
_entity_poly.pdbx_strand_id
1 'polypeptide(L)'
;MTIANKPILAFCAAVSGIGKTTLLTQLIPLLVAKGLRISVIKHAHHSFDIDHEGKDSFLLREAGAVQMLLGSRKRWALITELDRIAERDTNLDIGLNELLAQLDQSLIDLTLVEGFRHEPIPKIEIYRASVNQLLLADSDPSIIAIACDGQVNTSLPTLDLNNVPMLVEFILNWLPCNQAPL
;
A
#
# COMPACT_ATOMS: atom_id res chain seq x y z
N MET A 1 -18.27 -17.96 -5.29
CA MET A 1 -18.57 -16.76 -4.49
C MET A 1 -17.63 -15.68 -4.96
N THR A 2 -18.15 -14.66 -5.60
CA THR A 2 -17.36 -13.49 -5.99
C THR A 2 -17.07 -12.73 -4.70
N ILE A 3 -15.83 -12.78 -4.23
CA ILE A 3 -15.38 -11.94 -3.11
C ILE A 3 -15.50 -10.51 -3.62
N ALA A 4 -16.41 -9.72 -3.05
CA ALA A 4 -16.51 -8.31 -3.37
C ALA A 4 -15.13 -7.68 -3.10
N ASN A 5 -14.46 -7.22 -4.15
CA ASN A 5 -13.17 -6.59 -3.99
C ASN A 5 -13.33 -5.36 -3.09
N LYS A 6 -12.69 -5.39 -1.94
CA LYS A 6 -12.64 -4.24 -1.05
C LYS A 6 -11.93 -3.07 -1.73
N PRO A 7 -12.27 -1.82 -1.39
CA PRO A 7 -11.62 -0.64 -1.96
C PRO A 7 -10.10 -0.70 -1.80
N ILE A 8 -9.41 -0.24 -2.84
CA ILE A 8 -7.95 -0.14 -2.89
C ILE A 8 -7.61 1.31 -3.21
N LEU A 9 -6.72 1.92 -2.43
CA LEU A 9 -6.24 3.27 -2.64
C LEU A 9 -4.73 3.30 -2.54
N ALA A 10 -4.06 3.72 -3.60
CA ALA A 10 -2.61 3.83 -3.61
C ALA A 10 -2.12 5.24 -3.27
N PHE A 11 -0.90 5.32 -2.78
CA PHE A 11 -0.13 6.55 -2.61
C PHE A 11 1.10 6.48 -3.48
N CYS A 12 1.18 7.37 -4.45
CA CYS A 12 2.29 7.43 -5.40
C CYS A 12 3.03 8.78 -5.30
N ALA A 13 4.19 8.84 -5.92
CA ALA A 13 4.96 10.06 -6.07
C ALA A 13 5.98 9.89 -7.20
N ALA A 14 6.41 10.99 -7.80
CA ALA A 14 7.42 11.00 -8.85
C ALA A 14 8.79 10.51 -8.36
N VAL A 15 9.12 10.76 -7.09
CA VAL A 15 10.40 10.40 -6.47
C VAL A 15 10.24 9.61 -5.17
N SER A 16 11.28 8.86 -4.82
CA SER A 16 11.38 8.18 -3.52
C SER A 16 11.72 9.18 -2.40
N GLY A 17 11.49 8.80 -1.13
CA GLY A 17 11.88 9.63 0.02
C GLY A 17 10.99 10.86 0.27
N ILE A 18 9.97 11.13 -0.52
CA ILE A 18 9.11 12.33 -0.42
C ILE A 18 8.18 12.35 0.82
N GLY A 19 8.11 11.25 1.56
CA GLY A 19 7.31 11.15 2.79
C GLY A 19 6.05 10.29 2.68
N LYS A 20 5.91 9.40 1.68
CA LYS A 20 4.77 8.47 1.56
C LYS A 20 4.54 7.67 2.83
N THR A 21 5.57 6.97 3.30
CA THR A 21 5.50 6.15 4.52
C THR A 21 5.18 7.01 5.76
N THR A 22 5.78 8.20 5.87
CA THR A 22 5.51 9.14 6.96
C THR A 22 4.03 9.55 6.98
N LEU A 23 3.45 9.88 5.83
CA LEU A 23 2.03 10.20 5.72
C LEU A 23 1.17 9.00 6.14
N LEU A 24 1.44 7.81 5.59
CA LEU A 24 0.66 6.61 5.89
C LEU A 24 0.69 6.24 7.37
N THR A 25 1.83 6.40 8.05
CA THR A 25 1.95 6.14 9.50
C THR A 25 1.12 7.09 10.36
N GLN A 26 0.80 8.29 9.85
CA GLN A 26 -0.10 9.24 10.52
C GLN A 26 -1.56 9.03 10.13
N LEU A 27 -1.82 8.65 8.89
CA LEU A 27 -3.15 8.45 8.32
C LEU A 27 -3.85 7.20 8.88
N ILE A 28 -3.14 6.07 8.95
CA ILE A 28 -3.68 4.77 9.36
C ILE A 28 -4.34 4.84 10.75
N PRO A 29 -3.71 5.39 11.81
CA PRO A 29 -4.35 5.47 13.13
C PRO A 29 -5.66 6.26 13.11
N LEU A 30 -5.76 7.31 12.29
CA LEU A 30 -6.96 8.12 12.19
C LEU A 30 -8.09 7.38 11.45
N LEU A 31 -7.78 6.65 10.39
CA LEU A 31 -8.75 5.79 9.70
C LEU A 31 -9.25 4.65 10.60
N VAL A 32 -8.34 4.03 11.36
CA VAL A 32 -8.69 2.99 12.36
C VAL A 32 -9.58 3.58 13.45
N ALA A 33 -9.31 4.80 13.93
CA ALA A 33 -10.18 5.49 14.90
C ALA A 33 -11.59 5.79 14.34
N LYS A 34 -11.76 5.84 13.02
CA LYS A 34 -13.07 5.95 12.33
C LYS A 34 -13.74 4.58 12.11
N GLY A 35 -13.17 3.50 12.64
CA GLY A 35 -13.73 2.14 12.59
C GLY A 35 -13.31 1.31 11.38
N LEU A 36 -12.43 1.79 10.54
CA LEU A 36 -11.96 1.03 9.37
C LEU A 36 -10.87 0.02 9.75
N ARG A 37 -10.98 -1.18 9.19
CA ARG A 37 -9.95 -2.21 9.23
C ARG A 37 -9.07 -2.05 8.00
N ILE A 38 -7.80 -1.71 8.23
CA ILE A 38 -6.87 -1.33 7.17
C ILE A 38 -5.86 -2.45 6.92
N SER A 39 -5.68 -2.85 5.66
CA SER A 39 -4.51 -3.59 5.19
C SER A 39 -3.57 -2.67 4.41
N VAL A 40 -2.30 -3.01 4.41
CA VAL A 40 -1.28 -2.24 3.68
C VAL A 40 -0.47 -3.18 2.81
N ILE A 41 -0.32 -2.81 1.55
CA ILE A 41 0.65 -3.40 0.63
C ILE A 41 1.73 -2.37 0.36
N LYS A 42 2.99 -2.77 0.52
CA LYS A 42 4.14 -1.93 0.20
C LYS A 42 5.01 -2.63 -0.84
N HIS A 43 5.27 -1.96 -1.96
CA HIS A 43 6.24 -2.43 -2.94
C HIS A 43 7.66 -2.10 -2.45
N ALA A 44 8.49 -3.11 -2.33
CA ALA A 44 9.90 -2.98 -2.01
C ALA A 44 10.73 -3.12 -3.29
N HIS A 45 11.54 -2.09 -3.62
CA HIS A 45 12.41 -2.11 -4.81
C HIS A 45 13.74 -2.83 -4.60
N HIS A 46 14.00 -3.27 -3.38
CA HIS A 46 15.22 -3.99 -3.02
C HIS A 46 14.85 -5.25 -2.25
N SER A 47 15.77 -6.21 -2.21
CA SER A 47 15.63 -7.37 -1.34
C SER A 47 15.39 -6.93 0.10
N PHE A 48 14.42 -7.55 0.75
CA PHE A 48 14.11 -7.31 2.15
C PHE A 48 14.00 -8.65 2.87
N ASP A 49 14.33 -8.67 4.13
CA ASP A 49 14.04 -9.78 5.02
C ASP A 49 13.27 -9.27 6.24
N ILE A 50 12.22 -9.99 6.62
CA ILE A 50 11.44 -9.73 7.85
C ILE A 50 11.81 -10.69 8.97
N ASP A 51 12.64 -11.68 8.66
CA ASP A 51 13.18 -12.65 9.61
C ASP A 51 14.56 -12.20 10.12
N HIS A 52 15.07 -12.86 11.13
CA HIS A 52 16.35 -12.53 11.73
C HIS A 52 17.34 -13.68 11.56
N GLU A 53 18.50 -13.38 11.00
CA GLU A 53 19.62 -14.32 10.89
C GLU A 53 19.89 -15.03 12.23
N GLY A 54 20.09 -16.34 12.18
CA GLY A 54 20.37 -17.16 13.35
C GLY A 54 19.16 -17.60 14.16
N LYS A 55 17.94 -17.23 13.78
CA LYS A 55 16.71 -17.79 14.36
C LYS A 55 16.30 -19.08 13.66
N ASP A 56 15.58 -19.93 14.37
CA ASP A 56 15.14 -21.24 13.86
C ASP A 56 14.32 -21.08 12.57
N SER A 57 13.43 -20.07 12.49
CA SER A 57 12.66 -19.75 11.31
C SER A 57 13.55 -19.42 10.10
N PHE A 58 14.57 -18.60 10.32
CA PHE A 58 15.56 -18.27 9.30
C PHE A 58 16.32 -19.52 8.83
N LEU A 59 16.80 -20.35 9.75
CA LEU A 59 17.55 -21.56 9.42
C LEU A 59 16.70 -22.58 8.63
N LEU A 60 15.43 -22.75 9.01
CA LEU A 60 14.50 -23.63 8.29
C LEU A 60 14.20 -23.12 6.87
N ARG A 61 14.08 -21.81 6.70
CA ARG A 61 13.88 -21.17 5.41
C ARG A 61 15.14 -21.35 4.53
N GLU A 62 16.33 -21.05 5.07
CA GLU A 62 17.60 -21.21 4.35
C GLU A 62 17.90 -22.67 4.02
N ALA A 63 17.38 -23.64 4.77
CA ALA A 63 17.50 -25.05 4.46
C ALA A 63 16.67 -25.48 3.20
N GLY A 64 15.91 -24.57 2.59
CA GLY A 64 15.23 -24.78 1.32
C GLY A 64 13.70 -24.80 1.39
N ALA A 65 13.07 -24.40 2.51
CA ALA A 65 11.62 -24.30 2.57
C ALA A 65 11.10 -23.23 1.59
N VAL A 66 10.12 -23.60 0.74
CA VAL A 66 9.46 -22.66 -0.19
C VAL A 66 8.57 -21.68 0.57
N GLN A 67 7.90 -22.16 1.62
CA GLN A 67 7.07 -21.35 2.49
C GLN A 67 7.41 -21.61 3.95
N MET A 68 7.50 -20.53 4.71
CA MET A 68 7.66 -20.57 6.17
C MET A 68 6.51 -19.83 6.83
N LEU A 69 5.68 -20.57 7.57
CA LEU A 69 4.58 -20.00 8.36
C LEU A 69 4.97 -19.97 9.83
N LEU A 70 5.14 -18.77 10.36
CA LEU A 70 5.47 -18.54 11.76
C LEU A 70 4.23 -18.04 12.50
N GLY A 71 3.85 -18.71 13.57
CA GLY A 71 2.64 -18.41 14.33
C GLY A 71 2.92 -18.19 15.81
N SER A 72 2.18 -17.23 16.41
CA SER A 72 2.15 -16.99 17.84
C SER A 72 0.73 -16.69 18.30
N ARG A 73 0.54 -16.53 19.61
CA ARG A 73 -0.77 -16.15 20.17
C ARG A 73 -1.33 -14.84 19.63
N LYS A 74 -0.46 -13.90 19.17
CA LYS A 74 -0.86 -12.55 18.79
C LYS A 74 -0.83 -12.29 17.28
N ARG A 75 -0.06 -13.07 16.54
CA ARG A 75 0.15 -12.85 15.10
C ARG A 75 0.72 -14.09 14.42
N TRP A 76 0.54 -14.17 13.14
CA TRP A 76 1.28 -15.08 12.27
C TRP A 76 1.88 -14.30 11.09
N ALA A 77 2.92 -14.87 10.48
CA ALA A 77 3.51 -14.35 9.26
C ALA A 77 3.82 -15.52 8.33
N LEU A 78 3.49 -15.35 7.06
CA LEU A 78 3.86 -16.26 5.98
C LEU A 78 4.95 -15.60 5.15
N ILE A 79 6.06 -16.27 5.00
CA ILE A 79 7.14 -15.90 4.10
C ILE A 79 7.13 -16.90 2.94
N THR A 80 7.11 -16.42 1.71
CA THR A 80 7.18 -17.26 0.51
C THR A 80 8.42 -16.87 -0.29
N GLU A 81 9.32 -17.81 -0.49
CA GLU A 81 10.53 -17.65 -1.30
C GLU A 81 10.16 -17.83 -2.77
N LEU A 82 9.99 -16.71 -3.46
CA LEU A 82 9.48 -16.71 -4.83
C LEU A 82 10.49 -17.30 -5.84
N ASP A 83 11.78 -17.18 -5.55
CA ASP A 83 12.87 -17.75 -6.34
C ASP A 83 12.96 -19.28 -6.27
N ARG A 84 12.29 -19.89 -5.29
CA ARG A 84 12.19 -21.34 -5.12
C ARG A 84 10.96 -21.96 -5.77
N ILE A 85 10.08 -21.12 -6.35
CA ILE A 85 8.89 -21.59 -7.06
C ILE A 85 9.29 -21.94 -8.51
N ALA A 86 9.15 -23.21 -8.87
CA ALA A 86 9.36 -23.65 -10.24
C ALA A 86 8.47 -22.87 -11.21
N GLU A 87 8.98 -22.58 -12.40
CA GLU A 87 8.28 -21.87 -13.48
C GLU A 87 8.03 -20.36 -13.23
N ARG A 88 8.45 -19.79 -12.09
CA ARG A 88 8.39 -18.35 -11.89
C ARG A 88 9.59 -17.67 -12.56
N ASP A 89 9.31 -16.62 -13.35
CA ASP A 89 10.38 -15.74 -13.85
C ASP A 89 10.83 -14.79 -12.71
N THR A 90 12.00 -15.06 -12.18
CA THR A 90 12.60 -14.29 -11.07
C THR A 90 13.08 -12.89 -11.49
N ASN A 91 13.08 -12.58 -12.80
CA ASN A 91 13.39 -11.23 -13.30
C ASN A 91 12.15 -10.30 -13.26
N LEU A 92 10.97 -10.84 -13.04
CA LEU A 92 9.75 -10.06 -12.93
C LEU A 92 9.44 -9.75 -11.47
N ASP A 93 9.17 -8.47 -11.22
CA ASP A 93 8.64 -8.03 -9.94
C ASP A 93 7.29 -8.70 -9.64
N ILE A 94 6.98 -8.83 -8.35
CA ILE A 94 5.66 -9.31 -7.91
C ILE A 94 4.58 -8.31 -8.29
N GLY A 95 3.52 -8.79 -8.94
CA GLY A 95 2.38 -7.97 -9.32
C GLY A 95 1.47 -7.60 -8.12
N LEU A 96 0.81 -6.44 -8.22
CA LEU A 96 -0.14 -6.01 -7.19
C LEU A 96 -1.26 -7.03 -6.96
N ASN A 97 -1.82 -7.60 -8.04
CA ASN A 97 -2.90 -8.59 -7.94
C ASN A 97 -2.46 -9.88 -7.21
N GLU A 98 -1.21 -10.26 -7.38
CA GLU A 98 -0.64 -11.41 -6.68
C GLU A 98 -0.56 -11.16 -5.17
N LEU A 99 -0.14 -9.95 -4.76
CA LEU A 99 -0.13 -9.56 -3.35
C LEU A 99 -1.53 -9.39 -2.77
N LEU A 100 -2.46 -8.82 -3.52
CA LEU A 100 -3.87 -8.69 -3.11
C LEU A 100 -4.51 -10.05 -2.84
N ALA A 101 -4.14 -11.07 -3.61
CA ALA A 101 -4.64 -12.44 -3.43
C ALA A 101 -4.16 -13.09 -2.11
N GLN A 102 -3.10 -12.56 -1.48
CA GLN A 102 -2.61 -13.05 -0.18
C GLN A 102 -3.36 -12.43 1.00
N LEU A 103 -4.16 -11.38 0.78
CA LEU A 103 -4.91 -10.71 1.84
C LEU A 103 -6.28 -11.39 2.05
N ASP A 104 -6.62 -11.66 3.32
CA ASP A 104 -7.97 -12.08 3.69
C ASP A 104 -8.94 -10.89 3.64
N GLN A 105 -9.73 -10.82 2.57
CA GLN A 105 -10.68 -9.74 2.31
C GLN A 105 -11.79 -9.64 3.38
N SER A 106 -12.01 -10.67 4.18
CA SER A 106 -13.00 -10.66 5.27
C SER A 106 -12.54 -9.84 6.48
N LEU A 107 -11.23 -9.62 6.61
CA LEU A 107 -10.62 -8.91 7.73
C LEU A 107 -10.46 -7.40 7.49
N ILE A 108 -10.75 -6.90 6.29
CA ILE A 108 -10.41 -5.54 5.88
C ILE A 108 -11.60 -4.79 5.30
N ASP A 109 -11.54 -3.47 5.38
CA ASP A 109 -12.50 -2.55 4.76
C ASP A 109 -11.84 -1.70 3.67
N LEU A 110 -10.53 -1.46 3.78
CA LEU A 110 -9.73 -0.69 2.83
C LEU A 110 -8.31 -1.24 2.76
N THR A 111 -7.78 -1.41 1.54
CA THR A 111 -6.36 -1.69 1.31
C THR A 111 -5.66 -0.41 0.87
N LEU A 112 -4.65 0.02 1.63
CA LEU A 112 -3.74 1.09 1.25
C LEU A 112 -2.51 0.49 0.56
N VAL A 113 -2.07 1.11 -0.53
CA VAL A 113 -0.93 0.63 -1.32
C VAL A 113 0.14 1.72 -1.36
N GLU A 114 1.37 1.38 -0.93
CA GLU A 114 2.54 2.24 -1.10
C GLU A 114 3.39 1.71 -2.26
N GLY A 115 3.51 2.48 -3.32
CA GLY A 115 4.18 2.06 -4.55
C GLY A 115 3.21 1.68 -5.66
N PHE A 116 3.62 0.78 -6.54
CA PHE A 116 2.80 0.32 -7.68
C PHE A 116 2.24 1.48 -8.54
N ARG A 117 3.07 2.50 -8.79
CA ARG A 117 2.62 3.74 -9.44
C ARG A 117 2.07 3.55 -10.85
N HIS A 118 2.43 2.44 -11.51
CA HIS A 118 2.01 2.13 -12.87
C HIS A 118 0.70 1.32 -12.94
N GLU A 119 0.21 0.84 -11.79
CA GLU A 119 -1.04 0.09 -11.74
C GLU A 119 -2.25 1.03 -11.94
N PRO A 120 -3.27 0.64 -12.73
CA PRO A 120 -4.44 1.47 -13.02
C PRO A 120 -5.49 1.40 -11.88
N ILE A 121 -5.07 1.72 -10.65
CA ILE A 121 -5.92 1.78 -9.46
C ILE A 121 -6.03 3.22 -8.96
N PRO A 122 -7.09 3.60 -8.23
CA PRO A 122 -7.21 4.94 -7.64
C PRO A 122 -5.99 5.31 -6.79
N LYS A 123 -5.43 6.51 -7.02
CA LYS A 123 -4.21 6.98 -6.35
C LYS A 123 -4.35 8.40 -5.83
N ILE A 124 -3.68 8.67 -4.71
CA ILE A 124 -3.36 10.02 -4.27
C ILE A 124 -1.87 10.25 -4.57
N GLU A 125 -1.56 11.25 -5.37
CA GLU A 125 -0.18 11.67 -5.61
C GLU A 125 0.32 12.53 -4.45
N ILE A 126 1.48 12.20 -3.91
CA ILE A 126 2.19 13.05 -2.96
C ILE A 126 3.16 13.93 -3.73
N TYR A 127 2.98 15.23 -3.59
CA TYR A 127 3.80 16.24 -4.25
C TYR A 127 4.36 17.24 -3.26
N ARG A 128 5.65 17.58 -3.43
CA ARG A 128 6.28 18.67 -2.69
C ARG A 128 6.85 19.67 -3.67
N ALA A 129 6.47 20.93 -3.51
CA ALA A 129 6.92 22.03 -4.35
C ALA A 129 8.46 22.16 -4.38
N SER A 130 9.14 21.80 -3.29
CA SER A 130 10.60 21.83 -3.18
C SER A 130 11.32 20.84 -4.11
N VAL A 131 10.64 19.81 -4.61
CA VAL A 131 11.23 18.77 -5.48
C VAL A 131 11.24 19.20 -6.95
N ASN A 132 10.38 20.14 -7.32
CA ASN A 132 10.27 20.70 -8.69
C ASN A 132 10.14 19.63 -9.79
N GLN A 133 9.29 18.63 -9.57
CA GLN A 133 8.98 17.57 -10.54
C GLN A 133 7.65 17.86 -11.24
N LEU A 134 7.46 17.28 -12.41
CA LEU A 134 6.15 17.27 -13.06
C LEU A 134 5.18 16.40 -12.25
N LEU A 135 3.90 16.80 -12.27
CA LEU A 135 2.85 16.00 -11.66
C LEU A 135 2.66 14.69 -12.46
N LEU A 136 2.58 13.58 -11.76
CA LEU A 136 2.19 12.31 -12.37
C LEU A 136 0.74 12.37 -12.87
N ALA A 137 -0.10 13.15 -12.19
CA ALA A 137 -1.50 13.36 -12.53
C ALA A 137 -1.70 13.91 -13.95
N ASP A 138 -0.70 14.58 -14.53
CA ASP A 138 -0.78 15.10 -15.92
C ASP A 138 -0.80 13.97 -16.96
N SER A 139 -0.34 12.76 -16.59
CA SER A 139 -0.24 11.62 -17.48
C SER A 139 -0.93 10.36 -16.96
N ASP A 140 -1.37 10.34 -15.71
CA ASP A 140 -2.01 9.18 -15.06
C ASP A 140 -3.45 9.52 -14.61
N PRO A 141 -4.47 9.13 -15.41
CA PRO A 141 -5.87 9.40 -15.09
C PRO A 141 -6.40 8.64 -13.88
N SER A 142 -5.66 7.70 -13.33
CA SER A 142 -6.04 6.99 -12.10
C SER A 142 -5.71 7.79 -10.83
N ILE A 143 -5.00 8.92 -10.94
CA ILE A 143 -4.79 9.83 -9.82
C ILE A 143 -6.05 10.65 -9.58
N ILE A 144 -6.61 10.53 -8.38
CA ILE A 144 -7.90 11.13 -8.00
C ILE A 144 -7.76 12.38 -7.13
N ALA A 145 -6.59 12.60 -6.55
CA ALA A 145 -6.26 13.78 -5.75
C ALA A 145 -4.75 13.96 -5.64
N ILE A 146 -4.33 15.16 -5.27
CA ILE A 146 -2.93 15.49 -5.00
C ILE A 146 -2.79 15.98 -3.57
N ALA A 147 -1.97 15.30 -2.77
CA ALA A 147 -1.56 15.75 -1.44
C ALA A 147 -0.25 16.54 -1.58
N CYS A 148 -0.29 17.85 -1.30
CA CYS A 148 0.83 18.75 -1.51
C CYS A 148 1.08 19.69 -0.33
N ASP A 149 2.30 20.23 -0.23
CA ASP A 149 2.70 21.21 0.79
C ASP A 149 2.74 22.65 0.24
N GLY A 150 2.18 22.88 -0.93
CA GLY A 150 2.13 24.18 -1.59
C GLY A 150 1.05 24.23 -2.66
N GLN A 151 1.03 25.30 -3.44
CA GLN A 151 0.10 25.43 -4.56
C GLN A 151 0.56 24.60 -5.75
N VAL A 152 -0.38 23.92 -6.38
CA VAL A 152 -0.19 23.18 -7.62
C VAL A 152 -1.26 23.60 -8.64
N ASN A 153 -0.88 23.66 -9.91
CA ASN A 153 -1.81 23.98 -10.98
C ASN A 153 -2.42 22.66 -11.51
N THR A 154 -3.63 22.35 -11.06
CA THR A 154 -4.34 21.14 -11.42
C THR A 154 -5.84 21.34 -11.31
N SER A 155 -6.62 20.53 -12.03
CA SER A 155 -8.08 20.45 -11.88
C SER A 155 -8.53 19.42 -10.82
N LEU A 156 -7.60 18.59 -10.32
CA LEU A 156 -7.89 17.59 -9.32
C LEU A 156 -8.04 18.21 -7.91
N PRO A 157 -8.75 17.55 -6.99
CA PRO A 157 -8.76 17.91 -5.58
C PRO A 157 -7.34 18.01 -5.02
N THR A 158 -7.03 19.13 -4.36
CA THR A 158 -5.75 19.33 -3.67
C THR A 158 -5.96 19.24 -2.16
N LEU A 159 -5.12 18.45 -1.51
CA LEU A 159 -5.16 18.18 -0.09
C LEU A 159 -3.89 18.71 0.55
N ASP A 160 -4.00 19.41 1.68
CA ASP A 160 -2.82 19.85 2.42
C ASP A 160 -2.11 18.62 3.03
N LEU A 161 -0.89 18.37 2.58
CA LEU A 161 -0.06 17.24 3.03
C LEU A 161 0.20 17.29 4.55
N ASN A 162 0.14 18.47 5.16
CA ASN A 162 0.33 18.67 6.61
C ASN A 162 -0.97 18.59 7.40
N ASN A 163 -2.12 18.51 6.73
CA ASN A 163 -3.44 18.37 7.36
C ASN A 163 -3.98 16.95 7.16
N VAL A 164 -3.42 15.99 7.90
CA VAL A 164 -3.81 14.58 7.79
C VAL A 164 -5.31 14.35 8.01
N PRO A 165 -6.02 15.05 8.95
CA PRO A 165 -7.47 14.96 9.05
C PRO A 165 -8.23 15.28 7.75
N MET A 166 -7.75 16.23 6.94
CA MET A 166 -8.35 16.53 5.64
C MET A 166 -8.24 15.35 4.66
N LEU A 167 -7.12 14.66 4.67
CA LEU A 167 -6.93 13.45 3.86
C LEU A 167 -7.87 12.33 4.34
N VAL A 168 -8.04 12.18 5.64
CA VAL A 168 -8.99 11.20 6.22
C VAL A 168 -10.41 11.47 5.72
N GLU A 169 -10.90 12.71 5.83
CA GLU A 169 -12.24 13.07 5.37
C GLU A 169 -12.40 12.86 3.85
N PHE A 170 -11.39 13.19 3.05
CA PHE A 170 -11.39 12.90 1.62
C PHE A 170 -11.54 11.40 1.36
N ILE A 171 -10.77 10.56 2.04
CA ILE A 171 -10.82 9.11 1.87
C ILE A 171 -12.17 8.54 2.30
N LEU A 172 -12.72 8.98 3.43
CA LEU A 172 -14.03 8.55 3.90
C LEU A 172 -15.15 8.91 2.92
N ASN A 173 -15.10 10.10 2.32
CA ASN A 173 -16.05 10.53 1.31
C ASN A 173 -15.88 9.82 -0.04
N TRP A 174 -14.66 9.39 -0.35
CA TRP A 174 -14.35 8.62 -1.56
C TRP A 174 -14.78 7.16 -1.44
N LEU A 175 -14.73 6.57 -0.23
CA LEU A 175 -15.16 5.20 -0.03
C LEU A 175 -16.62 5.02 -0.49
N PRO A 176 -16.97 3.91 -1.17
CA PRO A 176 -18.34 3.67 -1.60
C PRO A 176 -19.32 3.74 -0.42
N CYS A 177 -20.41 4.49 -0.58
CA CYS A 177 -21.44 4.73 0.46
C CYS A 177 -22.12 3.44 1.00
N ASN A 178 -21.81 2.26 0.48
CA ASN A 178 -22.43 0.99 0.86
C ASN A 178 -21.57 0.10 1.75
N GLN A 179 -20.51 0.61 2.35
CA GLN A 179 -19.72 -0.12 3.33
C GLN A 179 -19.78 0.60 4.68
N ALA A 180 -20.97 0.64 5.29
CA ALA A 180 -21.05 0.89 6.72
C ALA A 180 -20.24 -0.20 7.44
N PRO A 181 -19.39 0.15 8.42
CA PRO A 181 -18.73 -0.85 9.25
C PRO A 181 -19.80 -1.70 9.93
N LEU A 182 -19.61 -3.02 9.88
CA LEU A 182 -20.43 -4.00 10.60
C LEU A 182 -20.19 -3.88 12.10
#